data_a7c12da2de279f29f18a59ed665e4db6
#
_entry.id   a7c12da2de279f29f18a59ed665e4db6
#
_cell.length_a   1.000
_cell.length_b   1.000
_cell.length_c   1.000
_cell.angle_alpha   90.00
_cell.angle_beta   90.00
_cell.angle_gamma   90.00
#
_symmetry.space_group_name_H-M   'P 1'
#
loop_
_entity.id
_entity.type
_entity.pdbx_description
1 polymer ?
#
loop_
_entity_poly.entity_id
_entity_poly.type
_entity_poly.pdbx_seq_one_letter_code
_entity_poly.pdbx_strand_id
1 'polypeptide(L)'
;MRRCTTLFLADDDADDRLLMKEAIKAIDPSIEIVESENGQELLTVLQSQTVLDRCLIILDMNMPKMNGLETLSNLRIIPRLASLPTVMLSTSGNPDMIDFAKKLGALDYYIKPSNMDSLLNLCRHLISEKAGHPDV
;
A
#
# COMPACT_ATOMS: atom_id res chain seq x y z
N MET A 1 13.50 16.40 -4.37
CA MET A 1 12.91 15.07 -4.20
C MET A 1 11.94 15.04 -3.05
N ARG A 2 10.78 14.52 -3.26
CA ARG A 2 9.76 14.45 -2.22
C ARG A 2 9.94 13.21 -1.37
N ARG A 3 9.71 13.36 -0.09
CA ARG A 3 9.75 12.23 0.84
C ARG A 3 8.33 11.73 1.06
N CYS A 4 8.19 10.43 1.30
CA CYS A 4 6.93 9.87 1.73
C CYS A 4 6.59 10.40 3.12
N THR A 5 5.39 10.90 3.32
CA THR A 5 4.94 11.39 4.62
C THR A 5 3.89 10.50 5.26
N THR A 6 3.11 9.79 4.43
CA THR A 6 2.02 8.95 4.93
C THR A 6 1.94 7.65 4.15
N LEU A 7 1.86 6.54 4.87
CA LEU A 7 1.59 5.24 4.29
C LEU A 7 0.20 4.79 4.72
N PHE A 8 -0.64 4.47 3.74
CA PHE A 8 -1.95 3.88 3.98
C PHE A 8 -1.80 2.37 3.82
N LEU A 9 -1.98 1.64 4.89
CA LEU A 9 -1.76 0.20 4.93
C LEU A 9 -3.09 -0.52 5.13
N ALA A 10 -3.53 -1.26 4.12
CA ALA A 10 -4.75 -2.05 4.20
C ALA A 10 -4.42 -3.53 4.22
N ASP A 11 -4.73 -4.19 5.32
CA ASP A 11 -4.45 -5.60 5.55
C ASP A 11 -5.38 -6.07 6.67
N ASP A 12 -6.03 -7.21 6.50
CA ASP A 12 -6.95 -7.72 7.51
C ASP A 12 -6.24 -8.40 8.69
N ASP A 13 -4.95 -8.70 8.55
CA ASP A 13 -4.18 -9.37 9.59
C ASP A 13 -3.48 -8.32 10.47
N ALA A 14 -3.91 -8.24 11.73
CA ALA A 14 -3.36 -7.26 12.68
C ALA A 14 -1.87 -7.50 12.96
N ASP A 15 -1.43 -8.76 12.95
CA ASP A 15 -0.02 -9.08 13.19
C ASP A 15 0.84 -8.61 12.02
N ASP A 16 0.36 -8.80 10.80
CA ASP A 16 1.07 -8.32 9.61
C ASP A 16 1.15 -6.79 9.62
N ARG A 17 0.08 -6.11 10.02
CA ARG A 17 0.11 -4.65 10.13
C ARG A 17 1.11 -4.19 11.18
N LEU A 18 1.18 -4.87 12.31
CA LEU A 18 2.12 -4.51 13.36
C LEU A 18 3.56 -4.65 12.90
N LEU A 19 3.89 -5.77 12.26
CA LEU A 19 5.24 -6.00 11.74
C LEU A 19 5.64 -4.96 10.70
N MET A 20 4.71 -4.63 9.81
CA MET A 20 4.95 -3.61 8.79
C MET A 20 5.21 -2.25 9.43
N LYS A 21 4.41 -1.88 10.42
CA LYS A 21 4.60 -0.62 11.14
C LYS A 21 5.95 -0.57 11.82
N GLU A 22 6.35 -1.65 12.48
CA GLU A 22 7.65 -1.72 13.16
C GLU A 22 8.79 -1.54 12.15
N ALA A 23 8.69 -2.21 11.01
CA ALA A 23 9.72 -2.11 9.97
C ALA A 23 9.82 -0.69 9.41
N ILE A 24 8.69 -0.07 9.10
CA ILE A 24 8.67 1.29 8.56
C ILE A 24 9.21 2.29 9.57
N LYS A 25 8.80 2.18 10.83
CA LYS A 25 9.27 3.09 11.87
C LYS A 25 10.76 2.95 12.16
N ALA A 26 11.31 1.74 11.98
CA ALA A 26 12.75 1.53 12.12
C ALA A 26 13.54 2.24 11.01
N ILE A 27 12.95 2.39 9.84
CA ILE A 27 13.59 3.04 8.69
C ILE A 27 13.42 4.55 8.74
N ASP A 28 12.18 5.00 8.97
CA ASP A 28 11.87 6.43 9.02
C ASP A 28 10.72 6.67 10.01
N PRO A 29 11.04 7.03 11.25
CA PRO A 29 10.01 7.23 12.28
C PRO A 29 9.10 8.43 12.03
N SER A 30 9.43 9.28 11.06
CA SER A 30 8.58 10.45 10.76
C SER A 30 7.39 10.11 9.88
N ILE A 31 7.36 8.92 9.26
CA ILE A 31 6.26 8.53 8.39
C ILE A 31 5.03 8.18 9.23
N GLU A 32 3.92 8.81 8.91
CA GLU A 32 2.64 8.47 9.51
C GLU A 32 2.08 7.22 8.82
N ILE A 33 1.56 6.27 9.61
CA ILE A 33 0.97 5.05 9.09
C ILE A 33 -0.50 5.03 9.47
N VAL A 34 -1.36 4.98 8.46
CA VAL A 34 -2.81 4.92 8.64
C VAL A 34 -3.28 3.53 8.24
N GLU A 35 -3.82 2.79 9.19
CA GLU A 35 -4.20 1.38 9.00
C GLU A 35 -5.67 1.23 8.64
N SER A 36 -5.96 0.23 7.82
CA SER A 36 -7.31 -0.20 7.49
C SER A 36 -7.36 -1.73 7.48
N GLU A 37 -8.49 -2.29 7.88
CA GLU A 37 -8.66 -3.74 7.95
C GLU A 37 -9.23 -4.35 6.67
N ASN A 38 -9.76 -3.52 5.78
CA ASN A 38 -10.35 -3.96 4.52
C ASN A 38 -10.38 -2.79 3.53
N GLY A 39 -10.74 -3.09 2.28
CA GLY A 39 -10.75 -2.08 1.24
C GLY A 39 -11.80 -0.99 1.43
N GLN A 40 -12.96 -1.34 1.98
CA GLN A 40 -14.02 -0.38 2.25
C GLN A 40 -13.55 0.69 3.23
N GLU A 41 -12.89 0.25 4.30
CA GLU A 41 -12.34 1.15 5.31
C GLU A 41 -11.25 2.03 4.72
N LEU A 42 -10.39 1.46 3.87
CA LEU A 42 -9.35 2.23 3.20
C LEU A 42 -9.93 3.35 2.36
N LEU A 43 -10.94 3.03 1.55
CA LEU A 43 -11.59 4.05 0.71
C LEU A 43 -12.19 5.17 1.56
N THR A 44 -12.84 4.81 2.66
CA THR A 44 -13.42 5.79 3.57
C THR A 44 -12.35 6.72 4.14
N VAL A 45 -11.25 6.13 4.60
CA VAL A 45 -10.14 6.91 5.17
C VAL A 45 -9.52 7.84 4.13
N LEU A 46 -9.28 7.33 2.92
CA LEU A 46 -8.69 8.14 1.85
C LEU A 46 -9.58 9.31 1.46
N GLN A 47 -10.90 9.07 1.38
CA GLN A 47 -11.84 10.12 1.04
C GLN A 47 -11.97 11.18 2.11
N SER A 48 -11.61 10.87 3.35
CA SER A 48 -11.66 11.82 4.45
C SER A 48 -10.40 12.71 4.53
N GLN A 49 -9.35 12.37 3.78
CA GLN A 49 -8.11 13.14 3.82
C GLN A 49 -8.25 14.43 3.01
N THR A 50 -7.74 15.54 3.54
CA THR A 50 -7.75 16.81 2.81
C THR A 50 -6.53 16.92 1.90
N VAL A 51 -5.42 16.31 2.27
CA VAL A 51 -4.18 16.34 1.49
C VAL A 51 -3.68 14.93 1.30
N LEU A 52 -3.41 14.58 0.05
CA LEU A 52 -2.95 13.23 -0.32
C LEU A 52 -1.67 13.25 -1.16
N ASP A 53 -0.80 14.24 -0.95
CA ASP A 53 0.48 14.24 -1.64
C ASP A 53 1.51 13.44 -0.85
N ARG A 54 2.51 12.94 -1.51
CA ARG A 54 3.63 12.20 -0.91
C ARG A 54 3.19 11.01 -0.05
N CYS A 55 2.21 10.26 -0.54
CA CYS A 55 1.74 9.08 0.13
C CYS A 55 2.00 7.81 -0.69
N LEU A 56 1.84 6.68 -0.05
CA LEU A 56 1.88 5.38 -0.70
C LEU A 56 0.78 4.52 -0.10
N ILE A 57 0.06 3.81 -0.95
CA ILE A 57 -0.93 2.83 -0.51
C ILE A 57 -0.31 1.44 -0.63
N ILE A 58 -0.29 0.69 0.47
CA ILE A 58 0.14 -0.70 0.50
C ILE A 58 -1.12 -1.53 0.75
N LEU A 59 -1.43 -2.40 -0.20
CA LEU A 59 -2.74 -3.03 -0.28
C LEU A 59 -2.61 -4.55 -0.33
N ASP A 60 -3.17 -5.23 0.67
CA ASP A 60 -3.22 -6.69 0.69
C ASP A 60 -4.24 -7.18 -0.34
N MET A 61 -3.91 -8.28 -1.01
CA MET A 61 -4.81 -8.90 -1.99
C MET A 61 -6.02 -9.54 -1.33
N ASN A 62 -5.84 -10.18 -0.18
CA ASN A 62 -6.89 -10.98 0.44
C ASN A 62 -7.44 -10.31 1.68
N MET A 63 -8.59 -9.66 1.54
CA MET A 63 -9.27 -8.99 2.63
C MET A 63 -10.77 -9.28 2.55
N PRO A 64 -11.48 -9.29 3.70
CA PRO A 64 -12.93 -9.43 3.68
C PRO A 64 -13.60 -8.16 3.17
N LYS A 65 -14.88 -8.25 2.86
CA LYS A 65 -15.75 -7.17 2.37
C LYS A 65 -15.35 -6.66 1.00
N MET A 66 -14.11 -6.22 0.84
CA MET A 66 -13.61 -5.72 -0.44
C MET A 66 -12.14 -6.13 -0.53
N ASN A 67 -11.82 -7.02 -1.47
CA ASN A 67 -10.45 -7.51 -1.62
C ASN A 67 -9.53 -6.47 -2.31
N GLY A 68 -8.26 -6.82 -2.45
CA GLY A 68 -7.27 -5.89 -3.00
C GLY A 68 -7.57 -5.43 -4.42
N LEU A 69 -7.96 -6.35 -5.30
CA LEU A 69 -8.25 -5.97 -6.70
C LEU A 69 -9.50 -5.11 -6.79
N GLU A 70 -10.54 -5.45 -6.03
CA GLU A 70 -11.75 -4.63 -5.98
C GLU A 70 -11.46 -3.24 -5.46
N THR A 71 -10.63 -3.15 -4.42
CA THR A 71 -10.23 -1.88 -3.85
C THR A 71 -9.46 -1.05 -4.86
N LEU A 72 -8.52 -1.66 -5.56
CA LEU A 72 -7.72 -0.98 -6.57
C LEU A 72 -8.60 -0.46 -7.71
N SER A 73 -9.57 -1.28 -8.17
CA SER A 73 -10.52 -0.86 -9.19
C SER A 73 -11.30 0.37 -8.75
N ASN A 74 -11.77 0.38 -7.51
CA ASN A 74 -12.51 1.52 -6.97
C ASN A 74 -11.65 2.76 -6.84
N LEU A 75 -10.38 2.60 -6.46
CA LEU A 75 -9.45 3.73 -6.39
C LEU A 75 -9.31 4.41 -7.77
N ARG A 76 -9.23 3.63 -8.82
CA ARG A 76 -8.97 4.15 -10.17
C ARG A 76 -10.14 4.91 -10.77
N ILE A 77 -11.36 4.68 -10.29
CA ILE A 77 -12.53 5.41 -10.80
C ILE A 77 -12.91 6.63 -9.97
N ILE A 78 -12.27 6.84 -8.82
CA ILE A 78 -12.50 8.03 -8.01
C ILE A 78 -11.44 9.05 -8.40
N PRO A 79 -11.82 10.18 -9.06
CA PRO A 79 -10.82 11.08 -9.65
C PRO A 79 -9.74 11.57 -8.68
N ARG A 80 -10.12 11.85 -7.45
CA ARG A 80 -9.17 12.36 -6.45
C ARG A 80 -8.17 11.30 -6.02
N LEU A 81 -8.50 10.02 -6.14
CA LEU A 81 -7.68 8.89 -5.70
C LEU A 81 -7.01 8.15 -6.85
N ALA A 82 -7.41 8.43 -8.08
CA ALA A 82 -7.04 7.61 -9.24
C ALA A 82 -5.54 7.56 -9.53
N SER A 83 -4.79 8.57 -9.14
CA SER A 83 -3.35 8.63 -9.42
C SER A 83 -2.48 8.30 -8.21
N LEU A 84 -3.07 7.93 -7.09
CA LEU A 84 -2.29 7.64 -5.89
C LEU A 84 -1.42 6.40 -6.08
N PRO A 85 -0.13 6.47 -5.73
CA PRO A 85 0.75 5.32 -5.91
C PRO A 85 0.32 4.17 -5.00
N THR A 86 0.13 3.01 -5.59
CA THR A 86 -0.38 1.83 -4.89
C THR A 86 0.47 0.62 -5.24
N VAL A 87 0.90 -0.13 -4.23
CA VAL A 87 1.56 -1.42 -4.41
C VAL A 87 0.73 -2.51 -3.74
N MET A 88 0.83 -3.71 -4.30
CA MET A 88 0.09 -4.86 -3.78
C MET A 88 1.03 -5.77 -3.00
N LEU A 89 0.54 -6.33 -1.90
CA LEU A 89 1.22 -7.38 -1.15
C LEU A 89 0.32 -8.61 -1.08
N SER A 90 0.91 -9.79 -1.20
CA SER A 90 0.13 -11.02 -1.13
C SER A 90 1.00 -12.17 -0.67
N THR A 91 0.37 -13.21 -0.13
CA THR A 91 1.06 -14.45 0.21
C THR A 91 1.30 -15.33 -1.02
N SER A 92 0.65 -15.02 -2.14
CA SER A 92 0.82 -15.84 -3.35
C SER A 92 1.15 -14.98 -4.57
N GLY A 93 1.92 -15.56 -5.51
CA GLY A 93 2.37 -14.88 -6.70
C GLY A 93 1.73 -15.42 -7.97
N ASN A 94 0.41 -15.54 -8.01
CA ASN A 94 -0.31 -15.96 -9.21
C ASN A 94 -0.06 -14.96 -10.36
N PRO A 95 0.52 -15.40 -11.51
CA PRO A 95 0.86 -14.48 -12.60
C PRO A 95 -0.33 -13.71 -13.16
N ASP A 96 -1.50 -14.34 -13.25
CA ASP A 96 -2.70 -13.67 -13.77
C ASP A 96 -3.14 -12.54 -12.85
N MET A 97 -3.06 -12.76 -11.55
CA MET A 97 -3.40 -11.74 -10.56
C MET A 97 -2.42 -10.58 -10.59
N ILE A 98 -1.13 -10.88 -10.76
CA ILE A 98 -0.10 -9.85 -10.88
C ILE A 98 -0.35 -9.00 -12.12
N ASP A 99 -0.62 -9.63 -13.25
CA ASP A 99 -0.93 -8.92 -14.50
C ASP A 99 -2.16 -8.04 -14.35
N PHE A 100 -3.22 -8.58 -13.74
CA PHE A 100 -4.45 -7.84 -13.56
C PHE A 100 -4.24 -6.62 -12.66
N ALA A 101 -3.51 -6.80 -11.56
CA ALA A 101 -3.20 -5.69 -10.66
C ALA A 101 -2.43 -4.58 -11.39
N LYS A 102 -1.45 -4.95 -12.20
CA LYS A 102 -0.67 -3.97 -12.95
C LYS A 102 -1.50 -3.26 -14.00
N LYS A 103 -2.40 -3.97 -14.66
CA LYS A 103 -3.33 -3.35 -15.62
C LYS A 103 -4.28 -2.37 -14.94
N LEU A 104 -4.62 -2.61 -13.67
CA LEU A 104 -5.43 -1.69 -12.89
C LEU A 104 -4.60 -0.54 -12.31
N GLY A 105 -3.32 -0.47 -12.63
CA GLY A 105 -2.48 0.65 -12.25
C GLY A 105 -1.67 0.49 -10.98
N ALA A 106 -1.54 -0.72 -10.45
CA ALA A 106 -0.62 -0.96 -9.34
C ALA A 106 0.80 -0.72 -9.85
N LEU A 107 1.61 -0.02 -9.05
CA LEU A 107 3.00 0.23 -9.42
C LEU A 107 3.81 -1.06 -9.40
N ASP A 108 3.51 -1.93 -8.45
CA ASP A 108 4.19 -3.22 -8.36
C ASP A 108 3.37 -4.18 -7.48
N TYR A 109 3.82 -5.43 -7.46
CA TYR A 109 3.19 -6.51 -6.72
C TYR A 109 4.30 -7.30 -6.03
N TYR A 110 4.20 -7.44 -4.71
CA TYR A 110 5.23 -8.11 -3.91
C TYR A 110 4.64 -9.27 -3.14
N ILE A 111 5.48 -10.30 -2.95
CA ILE A 111 5.12 -11.41 -2.08
C ILE A 111 5.48 -11.03 -0.65
N LYS A 112 4.58 -11.28 0.30
CA LYS A 112 4.83 -10.94 1.70
C LYS A 112 6.08 -11.66 2.21
N PRO A 113 7.05 -10.92 2.76
CA PRO A 113 8.28 -11.54 3.27
C PRO A 113 8.00 -12.44 4.48
N SER A 114 8.82 -13.48 4.63
CA SER A 114 8.66 -14.44 5.72
C SER A 114 9.53 -14.16 6.94
N ASN A 115 10.42 -13.17 6.86
CA ASN A 115 11.30 -12.81 7.99
C ASN A 115 11.50 -11.30 8.05
N MET A 116 11.98 -10.83 9.20
CA MET A 116 12.12 -9.39 9.44
C MET A 116 13.18 -8.74 8.54
N ASP A 117 14.28 -9.42 8.24
CA ASP A 117 15.31 -8.84 7.38
C ASP A 117 14.77 -8.56 5.98
N SER A 118 14.03 -9.51 5.42
CA SER A 118 13.39 -9.34 4.11
C SER A 118 12.32 -8.25 4.15
N LEU A 119 11.58 -8.18 5.24
CA LEU A 119 10.56 -7.14 5.41
C LEU A 119 11.19 -5.75 5.46
N LEU A 120 12.28 -5.59 6.21
CA LEU A 120 13.00 -4.32 6.27
C LEU A 120 13.53 -3.92 4.89
N ASN A 121 14.08 -4.88 4.15
CA ASN A 121 14.57 -4.60 2.79
C ASN A 121 13.43 -4.14 1.88
N LEU A 122 12.27 -4.81 1.95
CA LEU A 122 11.10 -4.42 1.18
C LEU A 122 10.66 -3.01 1.56
N CYS A 123 10.56 -2.72 2.84
CA CYS A 123 10.13 -1.39 3.30
C CYS A 123 11.09 -0.29 2.86
N ARG A 124 12.40 -0.53 2.91
CA ARG A 124 13.38 0.44 2.40
C ARG A 124 13.15 0.71 0.92
N HIS A 125 12.93 -0.35 0.16
CA HIS A 125 12.66 -0.22 -1.27
C HIS A 125 11.37 0.56 -1.53
N LEU A 126 10.29 0.24 -0.81
CA LEU A 126 9.02 0.93 -0.98
C LEU A 126 9.13 2.42 -0.66
N ILE A 127 9.80 2.75 0.43
CA ILE A 127 9.94 4.15 0.84
C ILE A 127 10.81 4.93 -0.14
N SER A 128 11.90 4.35 -0.63
CA SER A 128 12.82 5.06 -1.50
C SER A 128 12.40 5.08 -2.97
N GLU A 129 11.72 4.04 -3.45
CA GLU A 129 11.45 3.89 -4.88
C GLU A 129 9.99 4.06 -5.27
N LYS A 130 9.05 3.70 -4.39
CA LYS A 130 7.64 3.69 -4.73
C LYS A 130 6.84 4.76 -4.04
N ALA A 131 7.28 5.19 -2.87
CA ALA A 131 6.53 6.14 -2.07
C ALA A 131 6.66 7.56 -2.60
N GLY A 132 5.65 8.35 -2.32
CA GLY A 132 5.65 9.74 -2.68
C GLY A 132 5.21 9.93 -4.10
N HIS A 133 5.45 11.11 -4.61
CA HIS A 133 5.06 11.50 -5.94
C HIS A 133 6.31 11.59 -6.81
N PRO A 134 6.30 11.03 -8.00
CA PRO A 134 7.43 11.23 -8.88
C PRO A 134 7.48 12.68 -9.24
N ASP A 135 8.47 13.34 -8.77
CA ASP A 135 8.61 14.68 -9.09
C ASP A 135 9.06 14.88 -10.39
N VAL A 136 8.79 14.26 -10.85
CA VAL A 136 9.28 14.28 -11.76
C VAL A 136 9.76 14.53 -12.25
#